data_3561e5a3e131f15b3bbcb541a1961e86
#
_entry.id   3561e5a3e131f15b3bbcb541a1961e86
#
_cell.length_a   1.000
_cell.length_b   1.000
_cell.length_c   1.000
_cell.angle_alpha   90.00
_cell.angle_beta   90.00
_cell.angle_gamma   90.00
#
_symmetry.space_group_name_H-M   'P 1'
#
loop_
_entity.id
_entity.type
_entity.pdbx_description
1 polymer ?
#
loop_
_entity_poly.entity_id
_entity_poly.type
_entity_poly.pdbx_seq_one_letter_code
_entity_poly.pdbx_strand_id
1 'polypeptide(L)'
;MTAQDKADVCIVVEGCYPFITGGVSSWLDWLIRVQPDLTFAIVAITADHHPREIKYELPPNVSDFRALPLAPEARRPRIGRPLIDGQIYGEALQRFWGAADGDAFETLCQIATTPIGRNLPALPWKIAQPDHADFISSQPAWEALNICARALAPEASYIDTFWAWRTLVGGVMSILSAPLPQANIYHAISTGYAGLYAVRAAREMKARSAITEHGIYTNERRIDLLMADWLEDRIHKGFAVHDRRRDVRDLWTQMFDSFAQVAYAQADRITTLYGANQTFQRALGARDDQMSIIPNGIMLEKFEGLCPVQNKARPTVGLIGRLVPIKDIENCIRAAAVIRQAVSDVEVLIIGPTDEDPSYFEACKRRVAELQLGDTVRFTGRMNIFEILPFLDVMLLTSISEAQPLVLLEAGTQRAEGGET
;
A
#
# COMPACT_ATOMS: atom_id res chain seq x y z
N MET A 1 12.78 -11.36 -31.24
CA MET A 1 12.06 -10.59 -30.21
C MET A 1 11.06 -9.75 -30.96
N THR A 2 9.79 -10.10 -30.92
CA THR A 2 8.71 -9.24 -31.42
C THR A 2 8.75 -7.95 -30.61
N ALA A 3 8.68 -6.80 -31.29
CA ALA A 3 8.54 -5.52 -30.63
C ALA A 3 7.32 -5.59 -29.72
N GLN A 4 7.53 -5.54 -28.42
CA GLN A 4 6.44 -5.48 -27.44
C GLN A 4 5.81 -4.11 -27.65
N ASP A 5 4.55 -4.06 -28.03
CA ASP A 5 3.86 -2.81 -28.27
C ASP A 5 3.90 -1.97 -27.00
N LYS A 6 4.30 -0.69 -27.15
CA LYS A 6 4.40 0.25 -26.06
C LYS A 6 3.01 0.55 -25.51
N ALA A 7 2.79 0.32 -24.21
CA ALA A 7 1.54 0.66 -23.56
C ALA A 7 1.37 2.19 -23.43
N ASP A 8 0.12 2.66 -23.43
CA ASP A 8 -0.16 4.05 -23.12
C ASP A 8 0.10 4.35 -21.65
N VAL A 9 -0.33 3.48 -20.76
CA VAL A 9 -0.18 3.62 -19.33
C VAL A 9 0.33 2.32 -18.71
N CYS A 10 1.39 2.40 -17.91
CA CYS A 10 1.80 1.35 -17.00
C CYS A 10 1.30 1.66 -15.60
N ILE A 11 0.33 0.90 -15.11
CA ILE A 11 -0.17 1.01 -13.75
C ILE A 11 0.72 0.20 -12.82
N VAL A 12 1.16 0.83 -11.72
CA VAL A 12 1.99 0.20 -10.70
C VAL A 12 1.21 0.16 -9.39
N VAL A 13 0.94 -1.04 -8.89
CA VAL A 13 0.17 -1.28 -7.68
C VAL A 13 0.95 -2.07 -6.65
N GLU A 14 0.64 -1.87 -5.38
CA GLU A 14 1.26 -2.57 -4.26
C GLU A 14 0.20 -3.33 -3.46
N GLY A 15 0.31 -4.66 -3.44
CA GLY A 15 -0.49 -5.55 -2.60
C GLY A 15 -2.01 -5.58 -2.84
N CYS A 16 -2.51 -5.09 -3.98
CA CYS A 16 -3.95 -5.02 -4.24
C CYS A 16 -4.36 -5.70 -5.55
N TYR A 17 -4.63 -4.94 -6.62
CA TYR A 17 -5.09 -5.47 -7.90
C TYR A 17 -4.02 -6.31 -8.61
N PRO A 18 -4.35 -7.44 -9.23
CA PRO A 18 -5.68 -8.05 -9.34
C PRO A 18 -5.96 -9.12 -8.27
N PHE A 19 -5.22 -9.18 -7.19
CA PHE A 19 -5.21 -10.29 -6.23
C PHE A 19 -6.17 -10.12 -5.06
N ILE A 20 -6.45 -8.88 -4.65
CA ILE A 20 -7.26 -8.56 -3.46
C ILE A 20 -8.48 -7.74 -3.87
N THR A 21 -9.65 -8.19 -3.43
CA THR A 21 -10.90 -7.43 -3.62
C THR A 21 -10.96 -6.26 -2.62
N GLY A 22 -11.32 -5.07 -3.10
CA GLY A 22 -11.41 -3.87 -2.27
C GLY A 22 -11.64 -2.61 -3.09
N GLY A 23 -11.82 -1.47 -2.43
CA GLY A 23 -12.13 -0.20 -3.09
C GLY A 23 -11.13 0.22 -4.16
N VAL A 24 -9.84 0.18 -3.85
CA VAL A 24 -8.78 0.52 -4.80
C VAL A 24 -8.75 -0.44 -6.00
N SER A 25 -8.87 -1.75 -5.75
CA SER A 25 -8.88 -2.74 -6.83
C SER A 25 -10.11 -2.61 -7.73
N SER A 26 -11.28 -2.37 -7.16
CA SER A 26 -12.51 -2.14 -7.92
C SER A 26 -12.45 -0.85 -8.73
N TRP A 27 -11.87 0.22 -8.15
CA TRP A 27 -11.65 1.48 -8.84
C TRP A 27 -10.68 1.30 -10.02
N LEU A 28 -9.59 0.55 -9.86
CA LEU A 28 -8.65 0.26 -10.95
C LEU A 28 -9.27 -0.57 -12.06
N ASP A 29 -9.99 -1.63 -11.73
CA ASP A 29 -10.67 -2.46 -12.71
C ASP A 29 -11.66 -1.64 -13.54
N TRP A 30 -12.42 -0.77 -12.85
CA TRP A 30 -13.32 0.17 -13.52
C TRP A 30 -12.55 1.18 -14.38
N LEU A 31 -11.49 1.81 -13.87
CA LEU A 31 -10.67 2.80 -14.59
C LEU A 31 -10.15 2.24 -15.92
N ILE A 32 -9.65 1.01 -15.91
CA ILE A 32 -9.12 0.35 -17.11
C ILE A 32 -10.25 0.05 -18.10
N ARG A 33 -11.39 -0.48 -17.63
CA ARG A 33 -12.51 -0.88 -18.50
C ARG A 33 -13.22 0.30 -19.16
N VAL A 34 -13.30 1.46 -18.51
CA VAL A 34 -13.96 2.66 -19.09
C VAL A 34 -13.09 3.39 -20.10
N GLN A 35 -11.86 2.96 -20.29
CA GLN A 35 -10.91 3.55 -21.25
C GLN A 35 -10.44 2.49 -22.27
N PRO A 36 -11.35 1.93 -23.09
CA PRO A 36 -11.04 0.83 -24.01
C PRO A 36 -10.06 1.24 -25.13
N ASP A 37 -9.92 2.53 -25.41
CA ASP A 37 -9.01 3.06 -26.44
C ASP A 37 -7.57 3.19 -25.94
N LEU A 38 -7.31 3.03 -24.64
CA LEU A 38 -5.98 3.04 -24.06
C LEU A 38 -5.50 1.61 -23.80
N THR A 39 -4.22 1.39 -24.05
CA THR A 39 -3.52 0.14 -23.72
C THR A 39 -2.83 0.25 -22.38
N PHE A 40 -2.99 -0.76 -21.54
CA PHE A 40 -2.41 -0.79 -20.19
C PHE A 40 -1.38 -1.90 -20.03
N ALA A 41 -0.28 -1.58 -19.35
CA ALA A 41 0.57 -2.57 -18.71
C ALA A 41 0.32 -2.51 -17.18
N ILE A 42 0.43 -3.62 -16.48
CA ILE A 42 0.24 -3.66 -15.02
C ILE A 42 1.46 -4.29 -14.37
N VAL A 43 2.02 -3.61 -13.39
CA VAL A 43 3.06 -4.13 -12.50
C VAL A 43 2.47 -4.23 -11.10
N ALA A 44 2.20 -5.46 -10.65
CA ALA A 44 1.67 -5.74 -9.33
C ALA A 44 2.80 -6.14 -8.38
N ILE A 45 3.16 -5.27 -7.47
CA ILE A 45 4.19 -5.52 -6.45
C ILE A 45 3.60 -6.42 -5.36
N THR A 46 4.29 -7.52 -5.05
CA THR A 46 3.89 -8.50 -4.04
C THR A 46 4.95 -8.64 -2.96
N ALA A 47 4.56 -9.00 -1.73
CA ALA A 47 5.52 -9.17 -0.63
C ALA A 47 6.53 -10.29 -0.92
N ASP A 48 6.09 -11.37 -1.54
CA ASP A 48 6.86 -12.57 -1.81
C ASP A 48 6.58 -13.13 -3.21
N HIS A 49 7.27 -14.20 -3.57
CA HIS A 49 7.18 -14.89 -4.87
C HIS A 49 6.09 -15.98 -4.94
N HIS A 50 5.30 -16.17 -3.88
CA HIS A 50 4.27 -17.21 -3.88
C HIS A 50 3.15 -16.87 -4.87
N PRO A 51 2.65 -17.86 -5.63
CA PRO A 51 1.53 -17.66 -6.54
C PRO A 51 0.31 -17.14 -5.78
N ARG A 52 -0.37 -16.16 -6.38
CA ARG A 52 -1.58 -15.55 -5.83
C ARG A 52 -2.75 -15.79 -6.77
N GLU A 53 -3.91 -16.04 -6.20
CA GLU A 53 -5.13 -16.17 -6.98
C GLU A 53 -5.54 -14.81 -7.56
N ILE A 54 -5.83 -14.78 -8.86
CA ILE A 54 -6.36 -13.61 -9.55
C ILE A 54 -7.86 -13.51 -9.25
N LYS A 55 -8.26 -12.41 -8.61
CA LYS A 55 -9.65 -12.14 -8.23
C LYS A 55 -10.41 -11.29 -9.27
N TYR A 56 -9.69 -10.61 -10.14
CA TYR A 56 -10.24 -9.77 -11.22
C TYR A 56 -9.74 -10.31 -12.56
N GLU A 57 -10.64 -10.69 -13.44
CA GLU A 57 -10.30 -11.00 -14.84
C GLU A 57 -9.76 -9.72 -15.49
N LEU A 58 -8.53 -9.81 -16.01
CA LEU A 58 -7.88 -8.65 -16.62
C LEU A 58 -8.65 -8.22 -17.89
N PRO A 59 -8.95 -6.91 -18.01
CA PRO A 59 -9.61 -6.36 -19.19
C PRO A 59 -8.81 -6.59 -20.48
N PRO A 60 -9.45 -6.69 -21.65
CA PRO A 60 -8.80 -7.02 -22.92
C PRO A 60 -7.79 -5.98 -23.40
N ASN A 61 -7.87 -4.75 -22.92
CA ASN A 61 -6.92 -3.67 -23.19
C ASN A 61 -5.69 -3.68 -22.26
N VAL A 62 -5.52 -4.70 -21.43
CA VAL A 62 -4.28 -4.96 -20.69
C VAL A 62 -3.35 -5.80 -21.56
N SER A 63 -2.27 -5.19 -22.05
CA SER A 63 -1.31 -5.80 -22.97
C SER A 63 -0.16 -6.54 -22.28
N ASP A 64 0.17 -6.18 -21.02
CA ASP A 64 1.24 -6.80 -20.24
C ASP A 64 0.86 -6.82 -18.76
N PHE A 65 1.12 -7.96 -18.09
CA PHE A 65 0.92 -8.12 -16.66
C PHE A 65 2.14 -8.77 -16.03
N ARG A 66 2.67 -8.15 -14.97
CA ARG A 66 3.82 -8.65 -14.24
C ARG A 66 3.59 -8.59 -12.74
N ALA A 67 3.79 -9.73 -12.07
CA ALA A 67 3.93 -9.77 -10.62
C ALA A 67 5.41 -9.53 -10.26
N LEU A 68 5.67 -8.57 -9.38
CA LEU A 68 7.01 -8.19 -8.94
C LEU A 68 7.16 -8.43 -7.43
N PRO A 69 7.81 -9.52 -7.01
CA PRO A 69 8.02 -9.80 -5.60
C PRO A 69 9.12 -8.91 -5.01
N LEU A 70 8.87 -8.32 -3.84
CA LEU A 70 9.87 -7.59 -3.04
C LEU A 70 10.92 -8.56 -2.47
N ALA A 71 10.50 -9.79 -2.11
CA ALA A 71 11.38 -10.89 -1.72
C ALA A 71 11.30 -12.01 -2.78
N PRO A 72 12.09 -11.93 -3.84
CA PRO A 72 12.13 -12.98 -4.86
C PRO A 72 12.72 -14.27 -4.29
N GLU A 73 12.44 -15.39 -4.97
CA GLU A 73 13.01 -16.68 -4.60
C GLU A 73 14.53 -16.61 -4.56
N ALA A 74 15.11 -17.14 -3.48
CA ALA A 74 16.55 -17.16 -3.29
C ALA A 74 17.22 -18.02 -4.39
N ARG A 75 17.98 -17.38 -5.25
CA ARG A 75 18.82 -18.07 -6.23
C ARG A 75 20.11 -18.54 -5.55
N ARG A 76 20.68 -19.63 -6.05
CA ARG A 76 21.97 -20.12 -5.53
C ARG A 76 23.03 -19.03 -5.65
N PRO A 77 23.89 -18.86 -4.61
CA PRO A 77 24.97 -17.87 -4.65
C PRO A 77 25.80 -18.07 -5.93
N ARG A 78 26.01 -17.02 -6.67
CA ARG A 78 26.85 -17.05 -7.86
C ARG A 78 28.32 -16.97 -7.43
N ILE A 79 29.16 -17.81 -8.03
CA ILE A 79 30.60 -17.74 -7.81
C ILE A 79 31.15 -16.53 -8.58
N GLY A 80 31.64 -15.53 -7.89
CA GLY A 80 32.24 -14.31 -8.43
C GLY A 80 32.12 -13.15 -7.44
N ARG A 81 33.04 -12.20 -7.46
CA ARG A 81 32.92 -10.97 -6.65
C ARG A 81 31.89 -10.05 -7.29
N PRO A 82 30.88 -9.57 -6.55
CA PRO A 82 30.05 -8.47 -7.03
C PRO A 82 30.94 -7.24 -7.24
N LEU A 83 30.71 -6.50 -8.31
CA LEU A 83 31.40 -5.23 -8.58
C LEU A 83 30.76 -4.04 -7.88
N ILE A 84 29.91 -4.30 -6.90
CA ILE A 84 29.31 -3.26 -6.06
C ILE A 84 30.37 -2.81 -5.07
N ASP A 85 30.63 -1.51 -5.01
CA ASP A 85 31.43 -0.90 -3.96
C ASP A 85 30.57 -0.76 -2.70
N GLY A 86 30.95 -1.44 -1.61
CA GLY A 86 30.16 -1.46 -0.37
C GLY A 86 30.11 -0.11 0.32
N GLN A 87 31.15 0.72 0.20
CA GLN A 87 31.20 2.07 0.75
C GLN A 87 30.20 2.99 0.00
N ILE A 88 30.28 3.03 -1.32
CA ILE A 88 29.37 3.82 -2.16
C ILE A 88 27.93 3.38 -1.97
N TYR A 89 27.70 2.08 -1.92
CA TYR A 89 26.36 1.51 -1.70
C TYR A 89 25.80 1.90 -0.32
N GLY A 90 26.61 1.78 0.72
CA GLY A 90 26.22 2.13 2.09
C GLY A 90 25.95 3.62 2.27
N GLU A 91 26.78 4.48 1.71
CA GLU A 91 26.59 5.93 1.76
C GLU A 91 25.34 6.36 0.97
N ALA A 92 25.10 5.76 -0.20
CA ALA A 92 23.88 6.03 -0.97
C ALA A 92 22.62 5.58 -0.20
N LEU A 93 22.62 4.39 0.41
CA LEU A 93 21.52 3.92 1.25
C LEU A 93 21.30 4.82 2.46
N GLN A 94 22.37 5.21 3.16
CA GLN A 94 22.27 6.11 4.31
C GLN A 94 21.64 7.46 3.95
N ARG A 95 22.06 8.08 2.86
CA ARG A 95 21.53 9.37 2.40
C ARG A 95 20.08 9.24 1.90
N PHE A 96 19.78 8.19 1.13
CA PHE A 96 18.44 7.91 0.67
C PHE A 96 17.50 7.65 1.86
N TRP A 97 17.86 6.76 2.76
CA TRP A 97 17.05 6.38 3.94
C TRP A 97 16.95 7.53 4.96
N GLY A 98 18.06 8.23 5.19
CA GLY A 98 18.13 9.25 6.24
C GLY A 98 17.59 10.62 5.84
N ALA A 99 17.62 10.96 4.56
CA ALA A 99 17.33 12.30 4.06
C ALA A 99 16.54 12.35 2.75
N ALA A 100 16.07 11.21 2.25
CA ALA A 100 15.36 11.12 0.96
C ALA A 100 16.13 11.79 -0.20
N ASP A 101 17.43 11.66 -0.20
CA ASP A 101 18.34 12.33 -1.14
C ASP A 101 18.15 11.79 -2.57
N GLY A 102 17.79 12.67 -3.50
CA GLY A 102 17.51 12.32 -4.89
C GLY A 102 18.75 11.82 -5.64
N ASP A 103 19.95 12.37 -5.37
CA ASP A 103 21.20 11.91 -5.99
C ASP A 103 21.59 10.53 -5.46
N ALA A 104 21.31 10.27 -4.18
CA ALA A 104 21.51 8.96 -3.60
C ALA A 104 20.56 7.93 -4.20
N PHE A 105 19.28 8.29 -4.44
CA PHE A 105 18.35 7.44 -5.16
C PHE A 105 18.83 7.14 -6.59
N GLU A 106 19.36 8.13 -7.30
CA GLU A 106 19.99 7.94 -8.62
C GLU A 106 21.14 6.94 -8.55
N THR A 107 22.03 7.11 -7.57
CA THR A 107 23.16 6.19 -7.33
C THR A 107 22.69 4.77 -7.09
N LEU A 108 21.63 4.57 -6.28
CA LEU A 108 21.03 3.27 -6.05
C LEU A 108 20.43 2.64 -7.32
N CYS A 109 19.78 3.45 -8.17
CA CYS A 109 19.30 2.99 -9.47
C CYS A 109 20.45 2.53 -10.37
N GLN A 110 21.56 3.26 -10.40
CA GLN A 110 22.76 2.89 -11.15
C GLN A 110 23.37 1.58 -10.63
N ILE A 111 23.52 1.43 -9.31
CA ILE A 111 23.99 0.20 -8.68
C ILE A 111 23.10 -0.99 -9.06
N ALA A 112 21.77 -0.80 -9.03
CA ALA A 112 20.80 -1.85 -9.32
C ALA A 112 20.80 -2.31 -10.78
N THR A 113 21.14 -1.43 -11.71
CA THR A 113 21.06 -1.68 -13.17
C THR A 113 22.40 -1.88 -13.84
N THR A 114 23.52 -1.52 -13.19
CA THR A 114 24.86 -1.68 -13.76
C THR A 114 25.20 -3.15 -13.92
N PRO A 115 25.53 -3.61 -15.14
CA PRO A 115 25.92 -4.99 -15.37
C PRO A 115 27.20 -5.34 -14.60
N ILE A 116 27.16 -6.41 -13.84
CA ILE A 116 28.31 -6.92 -13.11
C ILE A 116 29.25 -7.62 -14.12
N GLY A 117 30.35 -6.96 -14.49
CA GLY A 117 31.41 -7.56 -15.30
C GLY A 117 32.10 -8.66 -14.54
N ARG A 118 31.99 -9.90 -14.98
CA ARG A 118 32.74 -11.02 -14.43
C ARG A 118 34.04 -11.18 -15.22
N ASN A 119 35.15 -10.84 -14.65
CA ASN A 119 36.46 -11.27 -15.11
C ASN A 119 36.65 -12.76 -14.78
N LEU A 120 36.02 -13.64 -15.58
CA LEU A 120 36.36 -15.07 -15.63
C LEU A 120 37.15 -15.32 -16.90
N PRO A 121 38.41 -15.79 -16.85
CA PRO A 121 39.30 -15.91 -17.99
C PRO A 121 38.90 -16.92 -19.08
N ALA A 122 37.81 -17.64 -18.95
CA ALA A 122 37.50 -18.77 -19.81
C ALA A 122 36.01 -18.98 -20.19
N LEU A 123 35.10 -18.01 -20.00
CA LEU A 123 33.70 -18.17 -20.39
C LEU A 123 33.22 -17.00 -21.24
N PRO A 124 32.50 -17.26 -22.37
CA PRO A 124 31.97 -16.21 -23.22
C PRO A 124 30.97 -15.35 -22.44
N TRP A 125 31.24 -14.07 -22.39
CA TRP A 125 30.47 -12.89 -22.01
C TRP A 125 28.97 -13.09 -21.76
N LYS A 126 28.57 -13.56 -20.59
CA LYS A 126 27.25 -13.26 -20.05
C LYS A 126 27.43 -12.14 -19.02
N ILE A 127 27.23 -10.91 -19.47
CA ILE A 127 27.00 -9.77 -18.59
C ILE A 127 25.75 -10.11 -17.79
N ALA A 128 25.90 -10.46 -16.51
CA ALA A 128 24.76 -10.76 -15.65
C ALA A 128 24.38 -9.48 -14.92
N GLN A 129 23.12 -9.14 -14.94
CA GLN A 129 22.58 -8.12 -14.02
C GLN A 129 22.75 -8.57 -12.57
N PRO A 130 22.93 -7.64 -11.60
CA PRO A 130 22.92 -7.97 -10.19
C PRO A 130 21.61 -8.68 -9.84
N ASP A 131 21.67 -9.65 -8.97
CA ASP A 131 20.47 -10.26 -8.43
C ASP A 131 20.23 -9.81 -6.98
N HIS A 132 19.05 -10.14 -6.45
CA HIS A 132 18.64 -9.74 -5.12
C HIS A 132 19.67 -10.13 -4.04
N ALA A 133 20.31 -11.31 -4.17
CA ALA A 133 21.32 -11.78 -3.22
C ALA A 133 22.59 -10.90 -3.22
N ASP A 134 22.94 -10.32 -4.36
CA ASP A 134 24.11 -9.43 -4.46
C ASP A 134 23.91 -8.18 -3.58
N PHE A 135 22.65 -7.70 -3.42
CA PHE A 135 22.32 -6.50 -2.65
C PHE A 135 22.14 -6.75 -1.16
N ILE A 136 21.82 -7.97 -0.71
CA ILE A 136 21.48 -8.25 0.70
C ILE A 136 22.33 -9.31 1.37
N SER A 137 23.15 -10.07 0.63
CA SER A 137 23.89 -11.22 1.16
C SER A 137 25.37 -11.24 0.75
N SER A 138 25.85 -10.20 0.06
CA SER A 138 27.25 -10.08 -0.37
C SER A 138 28.13 -9.37 0.66
N GLN A 139 29.46 -9.40 0.47
CA GLN A 139 30.38 -8.61 1.27
C GLN A 139 30.09 -7.10 1.20
N PRO A 140 29.87 -6.49 0.00
CA PRO A 140 29.44 -5.09 -0.10
C PRO A 140 28.13 -4.79 0.62
N ALA A 141 27.16 -5.71 0.59
CA ALA A 141 25.91 -5.56 1.33
C ALA A 141 26.12 -5.50 2.85
N TRP A 142 27.07 -6.30 3.35
CA TRP A 142 27.45 -6.28 4.76
C TRP A 142 28.14 -4.96 5.17
N GLU A 143 29.00 -4.43 4.31
CA GLU A 143 29.62 -3.11 4.51
C GLU A 143 28.55 -2.00 4.55
N ALA A 144 27.61 -2.01 3.60
CA ALA A 144 26.51 -1.08 3.54
C ALA A 144 25.59 -1.14 4.76
N LEU A 145 25.24 -2.36 5.24
CA LEU A 145 24.50 -2.56 6.47
C LEU A 145 25.19 -1.89 7.67
N ASN A 146 26.51 -2.10 7.82
CA ASN A 146 27.26 -1.52 8.94
C ASN A 146 27.28 0.02 8.91
N ILE A 147 27.35 0.63 7.71
CA ILE A 147 27.26 2.08 7.53
C ILE A 147 25.87 2.57 7.97
N CYS A 148 24.79 1.94 7.46
CA CYS A 148 23.43 2.31 7.80
C CYS A 148 23.14 2.10 9.30
N ALA A 149 23.51 0.98 9.89
CA ALA A 149 23.27 0.70 11.31
C ALA A 149 23.88 1.76 12.23
N ARG A 150 25.15 2.13 11.98
CA ARG A 150 25.84 3.14 12.79
C ARG A 150 25.26 4.55 12.63
N ALA A 151 24.78 4.88 11.44
CA ALA A 151 24.33 6.23 11.13
C ALA A 151 22.84 6.46 11.46
N LEU A 152 21.99 5.46 11.26
CA LEU A 152 20.54 5.64 11.32
C LEU A 152 19.91 5.22 12.65
N ALA A 153 20.45 4.20 13.31
CA ALA A 153 19.94 3.71 14.60
C ALA A 153 21.05 3.08 15.44
N PRO A 154 22.02 3.88 15.92
CA PRO A 154 23.17 3.39 16.67
C PRO A 154 22.81 2.73 18.02
N GLU A 155 21.64 3.06 18.58
CA GLU A 155 21.15 2.49 19.84
C GLU A 155 20.25 1.26 19.66
N ALA A 156 19.82 0.98 18.43
CA ALA A 156 18.95 -0.17 18.16
C ALA A 156 19.75 -1.50 18.23
N SER A 157 19.04 -2.58 18.52
CA SER A 157 19.61 -3.93 18.41
C SER A 157 20.15 -4.19 17.01
N TYR A 158 21.39 -4.67 16.90
CA TYR A 158 21.99 -4.99 15.60
C TYR A 158 21.20 -6.06 14.84
N ILE A 159 20.65 -7.05 15.54
CA ILE A 159 19.84 -8.11 14.94
C ILE A 159 18.55 -7.54 14.34
N ASP A 160 17.86 -6.68 15.07
CA ASP A 160 16.63 -6.05 14.61
C ASP A 160 16.90 -5.11 13.44
N THR A 161 17.99 -4.33 13.52
CA THR A 161 18.47 -3.49 12.41
C THR A 161 18.82 -4.32 11.18
N PHE A 162 19.47 -5.48 11.35
CA PHE A 162 19.78 -6.40 10.25
C PHE A 162 18.50 -6.88 9.53
N TRP A 163 17.49 -7.33 10.28
CA TRP A 163 16.25 -7.81 9.68
C TRP A 163 15.45 -6.70 9.02
N ALA A 164 15.37 -5.52 9.65
CA ALA A 164 14.74 -4.34 9.05
C ALA A 164 15.45 -3.93 7.75
N TRP A 165 16.79 -3.81 7.79
CA TRP A 165 17.61 -3.50 6.63
C TRP A 165 17.42 -4.53 5.51
N ARG A 166 17.50 -5.82 5.83
CA ARG A 166 17.34 -6.90 4.86
C ARG A 166 15.98 -6.82 4.14
N THR A 167 14.91 -6.54 4.86
CA THR A 167 13.56 -6.45 4.32
C THR A 167 13.36 -5.18 3.50
N LEU A 168 13.69 -4.02 4.07
CA LEU A 168 13.47 -2.73 3.43
C LEU A 168 14.39 -2.51 2.23
N VAL A 169 15.69 -2.71 2.41
CA VAL A 169 16.67 -2.54 1.33
C VAL A 169 16.51 -3.64 0.28
N GLY A 170 16.20 -4.87 0.70
CA GLY A 170 15.87 -5.95 -0.23
C GLY A 170 14.70 -5.59 -1.13
N GLY A 171 13.62 -5.04 -0.57
CA GLY A 171 12.47 -4.53 -1.32
C GLY A 171 12.83 -3.40 -2.27
N VAL A 172 13.57 -2.39 -1.80
CA VAL A 172 14.05 -1.27 -2.64
C VAL A 172 14.86 -1.79 -3.82
N MET A 173 15.84 -2.63 -3.58
CA MET A 173 16.72 -3.14 -4.64
C MET A 173 15.98 -4.06 -5.61
N SER A 174 14.96 -4.81 -5.15
CA SER A 174 14.07 -5.57 -6.05
C SER A 174 13.33 -4.64 -7.02
N ILE A 175 12.79 -3.51 -6.51
CA ILE A 175 12.13 -2.49 -7.33
C ILE A 175 13.12 -1.83 -8.31
N LEU A 176 14.32 -1.49 -7.84
CA LEU A 176 15.30 -0.77 -8.64
C LEU A 176 16.02 -1.66 -9.68
N SER A 177 16.03 -2.97 -9.51
CA SER A 177 16.60 -3.91 -10.49
C SER A 177 15.54 -4.53 -11.41
N ALA A 178 14.26 -4.31 -11.15
CA ALA A 178 13.18 -4.91 -11.90
C ALA A 178 13.15 -4.45 -13.36
N PRO A 179 12.77 -5.34 -14.32
CA PRO A 179 12.60 -4.97 -15.71
C PRO A 179 11.40 -4.05 -15.88
N LEU A 180 11.56 -3.04 -16.75
CA LEU A 180 10.55 -2.03 -17.00
C LEU A 180 9.74 -2.38 -18.27
N PRO A 181 8.38 -2.44 -18.22
CA PRO A 181 7.58 -2.44 -19.44
C PRO A 181 7.73 -1.09 -20.15
N GLN A 182 7.58 -1.07 -21.46
CA GLN A 182 7.58 0.19 -22.20
C GLN A 182 6.20 0.85 -22.09
N ALA A 183 6.17 2.10 -21.61
CA ALA A 183 4.93 2.86 -21.51
C ALA A 183 5.17 4.36 -21.75
N ASN A 184 4.10 5.11 -22.08
CA ASN A 184 4.14 6.56 -22.19
C ASN A 184 4.01 7.23 -20.81
N ILE A 185 3.24 6.62 -19.91
CA ILE A 185 2.99 7.10 -18.56
C ILE A 185 3.18 5.94 -17.59
N TYR A 186 3.85 6.19 -16.46
CA TYR A 186 3.91 5.27 -15.32
C TYR A 186 3.07 5.84 -14.20
N HIS A 187 1.99 5.16 -13.86
CA HIS A 187 1.00 5.60 -12.90
C HIS A 187 1.01 4.71 -11.65
N ALA A 188 1.56 5.21 -10.56
CA ALA A 188 1.56 4.53 -9.26
C ALA A 188 0.29 4.85 -8.47
N ILE A 189 -0.22 3.85 -7.75
CA ILE A 189 -1.43 3.99 -6.93
C ILE A 189 -1.10 4.21 -5.44
N SER A 190 0.16 4.46 -5.15
CA SER A 190 0.69 4.85 -3.84
C SER A 190 2.10 5.39 -3.98
N THR A 191 2.63 6.03 -2.92
CA THR A 191 4.01 6.52 -2.86
C THR A 191 5.02 5.48 -2.39
N GLY A 192 4.62 4.31 -1.92
CA GLY A 192 5.51 3.25 -1.44
C GLY A 192 6.48 2.73 -2.50
N TYR A 193 6.66 1.45 -2.54
CA TYR A 193 7.47 0.81 -3.58
C TYR A 193 6.93 1.08 -5.00
N ALA A 194 5.60 1.22 -5.13
CA ALA A 194 4.97 1.56 -6.41
C ALA A 194 5.38 2.94 -6.91
N GLY A 195 5.41 3.95 -6.03
CA GLY A 195 5.88 5.30 -6.36
C GLY A 195 7.32 5.32 -6.81
N LEU A 196 8.23 4.64 -6.07
CA LEU A 196 9.64 4.53 -6.45
C LEU A 196 9.83 3.86 -7.82
N TYR A 197 9.09 2.77 -8.08
CA TYR A 197 9.13 2.10 -9.38
C TYR A 197 8.68 3.03 -10.51
N ALA A 198 7.58 3.74 -10.33
CA ALA A 198 7.00 4.60 -11.36
C ALA A 198 7.93 5.78 -11.71
N VAL A 199 8.51 6.46 -10.70
CA VAL A 199 9.42 7.60 -10.97
C VAL A 199 10.75 7.14 -11.56
N ARG A 200 11.29 6.00 -11.12
CA ARG A 200 12.44 5.36 -11.75
C ARG A 200 12.14 5.06 -13.24
N ALA A 201 11.02 4.37 -13.48
CA ALA A 201 10.65 3.92 -14.81
C ALA A 201 10.43 5.11 -15.77
N ALA A 202 9.72 6.14 -15.32
CA ALA A 202 9.48 7.34 -16.09
C ALA A 202 10.80 8.01 -16.50
N ARG A 203 11.75 8.12 -15.58
CA ARG A 203 13.07 8.69 -15.85
C ARG A 203 13.87 7.85 -16.86
N GLU A 204 14.01 6.54 -16.63
CA GLU A 204 14.81 5.65 -17.50
C GLU A 204 14.21 5.53 -18.91
N MET A 205 12.88 5.52 -19.02
CA MET A 205 12.17 5.42 -20.29
C MET A 205 11.85 6.78 -20.94
N LYS A 206 12.24 7.90 -20.31
CA LYS A 206 11.92 9.27 -20.75
C LYS A 206 10.42 9.47 -20.96
N ALA A 207 9.64 8.93 -20.05
CA ALA A 207 8.18 8.95 -20.01
C ALA A 207 7.69 9.92 -18.92
N ARG A 208 6.37 9.99 -18.70
CA ARG A 208 5.76 10.75 -17.62
C ARG A 208 5.43 9.85 -16.43
N SER A 209 5.34 10.46 -15.24
CA SER A 209 4.94 9.79 -14.01
C SER A 209 3.72 10.46 -13.37
N ALA A 210 2.82 9.62 -12.86
CA ALA A 210 1.68 10.06 -12.07
C ALA A 210 1.57 9.22 -10.80
N ILE A 211 1.09 9.83 -9.73
CA ILE A 211 0.79 9.15 -8.47
C ILE A 211 -0.64 9.48 -8.09
N THR A 212 -1.45 8.46 -7.81
CA THR A 212 -2.78 8.63 -7.19
C THR A 212 -2.77 8.03 -5.81
N GLU A 213 -3.07 8.81 -4.79
CA GLU A 213 -3.21 8.34 -3.43
C GLU A 213 -4.67 8.31 -3.00
N HIS A 214 -5.17 7.12 -2.71
CA HIS A 214 -6.50 6.91 -2.11
C HIS A 214 -6.52 7.21 -0.62
N GLY A 215 -5.41 6.99 0.07
CA GLY A 215 -5.07 7.40 1.43
C GLY A 215 -3.63 7.87 1.45
N ILE A 216 -3.16 8.45 2.55
CA ILE A 216 -1.75 8.82 2.69
C ILE A 216 -0.95 7.61 3.11
N TYR A 217 -0.21 7.03 2.17
CA TYR A 217 0.54 5.78 2.34
C TYR A 217 1.42 5.79 3.61
N THR A 218 2.16 6.87 3.84
CA THR A 218 3.04 6.98 5.02
C THR A 218 2.26 6.95 6.34
N ASN A 219 1.08 7.54 6.39
CA ASN A 219 0.22 7.50 7.58
C ASN A 219 -0.34 6.10 7.81
N GLU A 220 -0.78 5.41 6.76
CA GLU A 220 -1.25 4.03 6.84
C GLU A 220 -0.12 3.11 7.33
N ARG A 221 1.08 3.24 6.77
CA ARG A 221 2.25 2.45 7.24
C ARG A 221 2.63 2.76 8.69
N ARG A 222 2.53 4.02 9.14
CA ARG A 222 2.74 4.35 10.56
C ARG A 222 1.73 3.68 11.47
N ILE A 223 0.46 3.67 11.09
CA ILE A 223 -0.60 2.98 11.86
C ILE A 223 -0.29 1.49 11.93
N ASP A 224 0.02 0.85 10.79
CA ASP A 224 0.35 -0.57 10.76
C ASP A 224 1.56 -0.91 11.64
N LEU A 225 2.61 -0.08 11.59
CA LEU A 225 3.80 -0.27 12.42
C LEU A 225 3.53 -0.09 13.91
N LEU A 226 2.63 0.83 14.28
CA LEU A 226 2.22 1.03 15.68
C LEU A 226 1.40 -0.14 16.21
N MET A 227 0.63 -0.79 15.35
CA MET A 227 -0.20 -1.94 15.69
C MET A 227 0.52 -3.29 15.53
N ALA A 228 1.77 -3.29 15.04
CA ALA A 228 2.54 -4.50 14.78
C ALA A 228 3.14 -5.09 16.06
N ASP A 229 2.63 -6.23 16.51
CA ASP A 229 3.12 -6.94 17.70
C ASP A 229 4.54 -7.54 17.51
N TRP A 230 4.97 -7.77 16.28
CA TRP A 230 6.29 -8.33 15.96
C TRP A 230 7.42 -7.29 16.03
N LEU A 231 7.10 -5.99 16.12
CA LEU A 231 8.05 -4.89 16.33
C LEU A 231 8.08 -4.52 17.80
N GLU A 232 8.94 -5.17 18.56
CA GLU A 232 9.18 -4.79 19.96
C GLU A 232 9.96 -3.47 20.03
N ASP A 233 9.38 -2.50 20.73
CA ASP A 233 10.06 -1.26 21.08
C ASP A 233 10.96 -1.50 22.30
N ARG A 234 12.27 -1.67 22.05
CA ARG A 234 13.26 -1.95 23.12
C ARG A 234 13.88 -0.69 23.69
N ILE A 235 13.68 0.44 23.03
CA ILE A 235 14.13 1.74 23.52
C ILE A 235 12.99 2.41 24.26
N HIS A 236 12.99 2.28 25.58
CA HIS A 236 12.05 3.04 26.41
C HIS A 236 12.38 4.54 26.33
N LYS A 237 11.73 5.24 25.43
CA LYS A 237 11.90 6.69 25.24
C LYS A 237 11.38 7.51 26.43
N GLY A 238 10.73 6.87 27.39
CA GLY A 238 10.24 7.49 28.63
C GLY A 238 9.28 8.66 28.36
N PHE A 239 9.32 9.65 29.26
CA PHE A 239 8.52 10.89 29.12
C PHE A 239 9.29 12.04 28.47
N ALA A 240 10.45 11.80 27.87
CA ALA A 240 11.23 12.84 27.21
C ALA A 240 10.50 13.33 25.95
N VAL A 241 10.15 14.60 25.92
CA VAL A 241 9.43 15.24 24.79
C VAL A 241 10.26 15.20 23.50
N HIS A 242 11.58 15.11 23.61
CA HIS A 242 12.52 15.08 22.48
C HIS A 242 13.59 14.01 22.67
N ASP A 243 13.19 12.75 22.70
CA ASP A 243 14.14 11.64 22.68
C ASP A 243 14.63 11.40 21.24
N ARG A 244 15.92 11.63 21.01
CA ARG A 244 16.55 11.47 19.67
C ARG A 244 16.99 10.04 19.38
N ARG A 245 16.91 9.13 20.35
CA ARG A 245 17.24 7.74 20.13
C ARG A 245 16.28 7.13 19.13
N ARG A 246 16.82 6.33 18.24
CA ARG A 246 16.04 5.68 17.17
C ARG A 246 16.04 4.16 17.37
N ASP A 247 14.86 3.57 17.29
CA ASP A 247 14.67 2.13 17.28
C ASP A 247 14.34 1.61 15.87
N VAL A 248 14.04 0.33 15.80
CA VAL A 248 13.70 -0.33 14.55
C VAL A 248 12.41 0.22 13.92
N ARG A 249 11.42 0.62 14.72
CA ARG A 249 10.18 1.23 14.24
C ARG A 249 10.43 2.57 13.57
N ASP A 250 11.35 3.37 14.13
CA ASP A 250 11.77 4.63 13.51
C ASP A 250 12.45 4.40 12.16
N LEU A 251 13.26 3.33 12.03
CA LEU A 251 13.88 2.95 10.77
C LEU A 251 12.84 2.64 9.68
N TRP A 252 11.84 1.83 10.02
CA TRP A 252 10.75 1.52 9.08
C TRP A 252 9.98 2.77 8.67
N THR A 253 9.57 3.59 9.62
CA THR A 253 8.83 4.82 9.37
C THR A 253 9.62 5.76 8.48
N GLN A 254 10.90 5.98 8.79
CA GLN A 254 11.76 6.87 8.02
C GLN A 254 11.96 6.39 6.59
N MET A 255 12.07 5.08 6.36
CA MET A 255 12.21 4.54 5.01
C MET A 255 10.95 4.83 4.17
N PHE A 256 9.76 4.62 4.73
CA PHE A 256 8.52 4.95 4.02
C PHE A 256 8.33 6.44 3.77
N ASP A 257 8.77 7.29 4.70
CA ASP A 257 8.81 8.74 4.47
C ASP A 257 9.76 9.10 3.33
N SER A 258 10.93 8.46 3.27
CA SER A 258 11.90 8.67 2.17
C SER A 258 11.35 8.22 0.83
N PHE A 259 10.60 7.12 0.78
CA PHE A 259 9.91 6.69 -0.45
C PHE A 259 8.95 7.77 -0.96
N ALA A 260 8.10 8.28 -0.06
CA ALA A 260 7.14 9.32 -0.43
C ALA A 260 7.83 10.62 -0.87
N GLN A 261 8.85 11.07 -0.14
CA GLN A 261 9.59 12.29 -0.47
C GLN A 261 10.26 12.19 -1.84
N VAL A 262 10.95 11.08 -2.14
CA VAL A 262 11.58 10.88 -3.46
C VAL A 262 10.52 10.77 -4.55
N ALA A 263 9.45 10.03 -4.31
CA ALA A 263 8.36 9.86 -5.27
C ALA A 263 7.69 11.21 -5.60
N TYR A 264 7.36 12.02 -4.58
CA TYR A 264 6.76 13.34 -4.79
C TYR A 264 7.71 14.32 -5.49
N ALA A 265 8.99 14.33 -5.09
CA ALA A 265 9.97 15.23 -5.71
C ALA A 265 10.13 15.00 -7.22
N GLN A 266 9.98 13.73 -7.67
CA GLN A 266 10.23 13.32 -9.05
C GLN A 266 8.96 13.12 -9.89
N ALA A 267 7.77 13.04 -9.27
CA ALA A 267 6.52 12.84 -10.01
C ALA A 267 6.12 14.08 -10.83
N ASP A 268 5.61 13.86 -12.05
CA ASP A 268 5.04 14.96 -12.86
C ASP A 268 3.67 15.41 -12.35
N ARG A 269 2.84 14.46 -11.85
CA ARG A 269 1.50 14.71 -11.31
C ARG A 269 1.21 13.87 -10.09
N ILE A 270 0.52 14.49 -9.13
CA ILE A 270 0.05 13.84 -7.90
C ILE A 270 -1.45 14.13 -7.78
N THR A 271 -2.23 13.08 -7.61
CA THR A 271 -3.67 13.21 -7.38
C THR A 271 -4.05 12.60 -6.05
N THR A 272 -5.03 13.18 -5.41
CA THR A 272 -5.62 12.67 -4.17
C THR A 272 -7.13 12.86 -4.18
N LEU A 273 -7.84 12.15 -3.30
CA LEU A 273 -9.30 12.13 -3.29
C LEU A 273 -9.92 13.39 -2.65
N TYR A 274 -9.22 14.07 -1.73
CA TYR A 274 -9.73 15.26 -1.07
C TYR A 274 -8.61 16.17 -0.55
N GLY A 275 -8.96 17.45 -0.30
CA GLY A 275 -7.97 18.51 -0.06
C GLY A 275 -7.12 18.38 1.20
N ALA A 276 -7.63 17.75 2.27
CA ALA A 276 -6.86 17.58 3.50
C ALA A 276 -5.61 16.70 3.31
N ASN A 277 -5.64 15.74 2.39
CA ASN A 277 -4.48 14.92 2.04
C ASN A 277 -3.31 15.75 1.52
N GLN A 278 -3.57 16.84 0.79
CA GLN A 278 -2.51 17.71 0.26
C GLN A 278 -1.64 18.35 1.35
N THR A 279 -2.16 18.50 2.56
CA THR A 279 -1.34 18.98 3.69
C THR A 279 -0.22 18.01 4.03
N PHE A 280 -0.50 16.72 4.05
CA PHE A 280 0.51 15.68 4.28
C PHE A 280 1.45 15.55 3.09
N GLN A 281 0.93 15.63 1.87
CA GLN A 281 1.74 15.58 0.65
C GLN A 281 2.75 16.73 0.60
N ARG A 282 2.33 17.98 0.92
CA ARG A 282 3.23 19.13 1.05
C ARG A 282 4.29 18.93 2.12
N ALA A 283 3.91 18.43 3.29
CA ALA A 283 4.85 18.16 4.38
C ALA A 283 5.95 17.16 3.99
N LEU A 284 5.67 16.28 3.02
CA LEU A 284 6.61 15.32 2.44
C LEU A 284 7.22 15.80 1.11
N GLY A 285 7.10 17.07 0.75
CA GLY A 285 7.81 17.68 -0.36
C GLY A 285 7.07 17.74 -1.70
N ALA A 286 5.78 17.41 -1.75
CA ALA A 286 4.98 17.63 -2.96
C ALA A 286 4.80 19.13 -3.22
N ARG A 287 4.92 19.54 -4.50
CA ARG A 287 4.73 20.93 -4.92
C ARG A 287 3.28 21.17 -5.35
N ASP A 288 2.80 22.40 -5.11
CA ASP A 288 1.41 22.77 -5.44
C ASP A 288 1.07 22.64 -6.93
N ASP A 289 2.05 22.91 -7.81
CA ASP A 289 1.87 22.87 -9.27
C ASP A 289 1.67 21.45 -9.84
N GLN A 290 2.05 20.43 -9.09
CA GLN A 290 1.89 19.03 -9.49
C GLN A 290 0.70 18.35 -8.84
N MET A 291 0.10 18.96 -7.81
CA MET A 291 -1.01 18.37 -7.05
C MET A 291 -2.39 18.72 -7.61
N SER A 292 -3.29 17.76 -7.60
CA SER A 292 -4.69 17.96 -7.93
C SER A 292 -5.61 17.07 -7.07
N ILE A 293 -6.87 17.46 -6.97
CA ILE A 293 -7.90 16.70 -6.27
C ILE A 293 -8.83 16.08 -7.31
N ILE A 294 -8.93 14.75 -7.29
CA ILE A 294 -9.87 13.98 -8.10
C ILE A 294 -10.64 13.08 -7.15
N PRO A 295 -11.82 13.47 -6.69
CA PRO A 295 -12.60 12.69 -5.74
C PRO A 295 -13.09 11.37 -6.37
N ASN A 296 -13.35 10.37 -5.52
CA ASN A 296 -14.04 9.17 -5.94
C ASN A 296 -15.45 9.49 -6.42
N GLY A 297 -15.91 8.75 -7.41
CA GLY A 297 -17.29 8.70 -7.86
C GLY A 297 -17.85 7.30 -7.79
N ILE A 298 -19.16 7.19 -7.93
CA ILE A 298 -19.87 5.92 -8.07
C ILE A 298 -20.77 5.98 -9.30
N MET A 299 -21.10 4.83 -9.85
CA MET A 299 -22.06 4.72 -10.95
C MET A 299 -23.49 4.75 -10.38
N LEU A 300 -24.15 5.90 -10.43
CA LEU A 300 -25.49 6.09 -9.87
C LEU A 300 -26.51 5.14 -10.48
N GLU A 301 -26.36 4.82 -11.76
CA GLU A 301 -27.26 3.94 -12.51
C GLU A 301 -27.38 2.54 -11.89
N LYS A 302 -26.34 2.08 -11.20
CA LYS A 302 -26.37 0.80 -10.49
C LYS A 302 -27.23 0.80 -9.23
N PHE A 303 -27.54 1.98 -8.70
CA PHE A 303 -28.33 2.19 -7.49
C PHE A 303 -29.74 2.68 -7.78
N GLU A 304 -30.07 2.92 -9.06
CA GLU A 304 -31.41 3.30 -9.48
C GLU A 304 -32.43 2.22 -9.12
N GLY A 305 -33.55 2.63 -8.53
CA GLY A 305 -34.62 1.72 -8.11
C GLY A 305 -34.39 1.02 -6.77
N LEU A 306 -33.24 1.25 -6.10
CA LEU A 306 -33.06 0.79 -4.72
C LEU A 306 -33.82 1.73 -3.79
N CYS A 307 -34.86 1.23 -3.14
CA CYS A 307 -35.65 1.98 -2.16
C CYS A 307 -35.46 1.40 -0.76
N PRO A 308 -35.40 2.24 0.29
CA PRO A 308 -35.36 1.77 1.67
C PRO A 308 -36.54 0.86 1.98
N VAL A 309 -36.26 -0.26 2.65
CA VAL A 309 -37.32 -1.21 3.07
C VAL A 309 -38.15 -0.55 4.18
N GLN A 310 -39.44 -0.38 3.91
CA GLN A 310 -40.40 0.17 4.84
C GLN A 310 -40.87 -0.90 5.86
N ASN A 311 -41.28 -0.45 7.05
CA ASN A 311 -41.90 -1.30 8.08
C ASN A 311 -41.05 -2.50 8.51
N LYS A 312 -39.75 -2.30 8.70
CA LYS A 312 -38.86 -3.31 9.27
C LYS A 312 -39.23 -3.63 10.72
N ALA A 313 -39.01 -4.87 11.13
CA ALA A 313 -39.28 -5.31 12.48
C ALA A 313 -38.38 -4.64 13.55
N ARG A 314 -37.15 -4.22 13.13
CA ARG A 314 -36.12 -3.64 14.02
C ARG A 314 -35.39 -2.51 13.29
N PRO A 315 -35.06 -1.41 14.00
CA PRO A 315 -34.10 -0.43 13.49
C PRO A 315 -32.74 -1.10 13.23
N THR A 316 -32.16 -0.86 12.06
CA THR A 316 -30.95 -1.57 11.59
C THR A 316 -29.82 -0.58 11.31
N VAL A 317 -28.73 -0.77 12.03
CA VAL A 317 -27.48 -0.01 11.85
C VAL A 317 -26.47 -0.93 11.16
N GLY A 318 -25.78 -0.45 10.12
CA GLY A 318 -24.80 -1.21 9.37
C GLY A 318 -23.41 -0.63 9.42
N LEU A 319 -22.40 -1.48 9.50
CA LEU A 319 -21.03 -1.17 9.15
C LEU A 319 -20.64 -2.10 7.99
N ILE A 320 -20.21 -1.53 6.87
CA ILE A 320 -19.78 -2.29 5.69
C ILE A 320 -18.29 -2.08 5.48
N GLY A 321 -17.51 -3.17 5.57
CA GLY A 321 -16.08 -3.11 5.37
C GLY A 321 -15.35 -4.41 5.75
N ARG A 322 -14.06 -4.47 5.47
CA ARG A 322 -13.20 -5.60 5.88
C ARG A 322 -13.06 -5.62 7.41
N LEU A 323 -13.06 -6.82 8.00
CA LEU A 323 -12.87 -6.96 9.45
C LEU A 323 -11.36 -6.99 9.78
N VAL A 324 -10.76 -5.82 9.77
CA VAL A 324 -9.32 -5.60 10.04
C VAL A 324 -9.13 -4.43 11.02
N PRO A 325 -8.02 -4.38 11.78
CA PRO A 325 -7.83 -3.39 12.86
C PRO A 325 -8.04 -1.94 12.45
N ILE A 326 -7.61 -1.53 11.26
CA ILE A 326 -7.76 -0.15 10.79
C ILE A 326 -9.23 0.30 10.63
N LYS A 327 -10.17 -0.65 10.50
CA LYS A 327 -11.61 -0.37 10.44
C LYS A 327 -12.25 -0.18 11.82
N ASP A 328 -11.51 -0.45 12.88
CA ASP A 328 -11.89 -0.30 14.29
C ASP A 328 -13.30 -0.85 14.59
N ILE A 329 -13.49 -2.12 14.24
CA ILE A 329 -14.75 -2.84 14.46
C ILE A 329 -15.09 -2.90 15.96
N GLU A 330 -14.09 -2.93 16.84
CA GLU A 330 -14.31 -2.91 18.28
C GLU A 330 -15.03 -1.63 18.74
N ASN A 331 -14.71 -0.48 18.13
CA ASN A 331 -15.40 0.76 18.43
C ASN A 331 -16.85 0.76 17.95
N CYS A 332 -17.13 0.13 16.79
CA CYS A 332 -18.50 -0.11 16.34
C CYS A 332 -19.29 -0.96 17.36
N ILE A 333 -18.67 -2.02 17.91
CA ILE A 333 -19.29 -2.88 18.93
C ILE A 333 -19.55 -2.10 20.23
N ARG A 334 -18.62 -1.22 20.64
CA ARG A 334 -18.83 -0.33 21.80
C ARG A 334 -19.97 0.66 21.54
N ALA A 335 -20.04 1.24 20.33
CA ALA A 335 -21.13 2.11 19.93
C ALA A 335 -22.49 1.37 19.96
N ALA A 336 -22.53 0.11 19.51
CA ALA A 336 -23.72 -0.72 19.59
C ALA A 336 -24.24 -0.89 21.04
N ALA A 337 -23.35 -1.02 22.03
CA ALA A 337 -23.71 -1.08 23.43
C ALA A 337 -24.41 0.20 23.92
N VAL A 338 -23.95 1.37 23.46
CA VAL A 338 -24.54 2.67 23.78
C VAL A 338 -25.89 2.84 23.07
N ILE A 339 -25.95 2.52 21.76
CA ILE A 339 -27.18 2.63 20.97
C ILE A 339 -28.29 1.77 21.55
N ARG A 340 -27.99 0.54 21.98
CA ARG A 340 -28.97 -0.37 22.60
C ARG A 340 -29.61 0.20 23.86
N GLN A 341 -28.92 1.06 24.61
CA GLN A 341 -29.50 1.72 25.79
C GLN A 341 -30.63 2.69 25.40
N ALA A 342 -30.55 3.31 24.26
CA ALA A 342 -31.55 4.25 23.74
C ALA A 342 -32.60 3.54 22.85
N VAL A 343 -32.21 2.51 22.13
CA VAL A 343 -33.05 1.74 21.19
C VAL A 343 -32.86 0.27 21.50
N SER A 344 -33.68 -0.26 22.38
CA SER A 344 -33.50 -1.61 23.00
C SER A 344 -33.56 -2.76 22.00
N ASP A 345 -34.29 -2.60 20.89
CA ASP A 345 -34.50 -3.60 19.85
C ASP A 345 -33.64 -3.35 18.56
N VAL A 346 -32.65 -2.47 18.66
CA VAL A 346 -31.75 -2.23 17.52
C VAL A 346 -30.98 -3.48 17.07
N GLU A 347 -30.83 -3.65 15.77
CA GLU A 347 -29.90 -4.62 15.17
C GLU A 347 -28.69 -3.89 14.58
N VAL A 348 -27.49 -4.35 14.90
CA VAL A 348 -26.23 -3.82 14.35
C VAL A 348 -25.57 -4.89 13.49
N LEU A 349 -25.47 -4.64 12.20
CA LEU A 349 -24.90 -5.55 11.21
C LEU A 349 -23.46 -5.16 10.90
N ILE A 350 -22.53 -6.07 11.11
CA ILE A 350 -21.12 -5.94 10.68
C ILE A 350 -20.95 -6.80 9.44
N ILE A 351 -20.81 -6.13 8.28
CA ILE A 351 -20.92 -6.72 6.96
C ILE A 351 -19.56 -6.67 6.26
N GLY A 352 -18.99 -7.82 5.99
CA GLY A 352 -17.71 -7.91 5.28
C GLY A 352 -16.99 -9.24 5.52
N PRO A 353 -15.86 -9.46 4.81
CA PRO A 353 -15.07 -10.68 4.96
C PRO A 353 -14.47 -10.79 6.36
N THR A 354 -14.47 -12.01 6.90
CA THR A 354 -13.97 -12.35 8.23
C THR A 354 -12.68 -13.16 8.21
N ASP A 355 -12.18 -13.45 7.01
CA ASP A 355 -11.08 -14.38 6.73
C ASP A 355 -9.72 -13.69 6.52
N GLU A 356 -9.70 -12.35 6.44
CA GLU A 356 -8.47 -11.58 6.24
C GLU A 356 -7.60 -11.49 7.50
N ASP A 357 -8.23 -11.31 8.68
CA ASP A 357 -7.56 -11.32 9.98
C ASP A 357 -8.40 -12.14 11.00
N PRO A 358 -8.21 -13.46 11.03
CA PRO A 358 -8.95 -14.33 11.94
C PRO A 358 -8.74 -13.99 13.43
N SER A 359 -7.56 -13.50 13.79
CA SER A 359 -7.24 -13.15 15.19
C SER A 359 -8.04 -11.94 15.66
N TYR A 360 -8.11 -10.91 14.83
CA TYR A 360 -8.92 -9.72 15.08
C TYR A 360 -10.41 -10.04 15.09
N PHE A 361 -10.88 -10.89 14.19
CA PHE A 361 -12.28 -11.34 14.18
C PHE A 361 -12.64 -12.05 15.48
N GLU A 362 -11.79 -12.95 16.01
CA GLU A 362 -12.00 -13.60 17.30
C GLU A 362 -12.00 -12.59 18.46
N ALA A 363 -11.15 -11.55 18.40
CA ALA A 363 -11.18 -10.47 19.39
C ALA A 363 -12.52 -9.71 19.35
N CYS A 364 -13.03 -9.40 18.16
CA CYS A 364 -14.35 -8.76 18.00
C CYS A 364 -15.48 -9.62 18.56
N LYS A 365 -15.47 -10.94 18.32
CA LYS A 365 -16.47 -11.85 18.91
C LYS A 365 -16.41 -11.89 20.43
N ARG A 366 -15.20 -11.91 21.01
CA ARG A 366 -15.05 -11.82 22.48
C ARG A 366 -15.62 -10.51 23.00
N ARG A 367 -15.38 -9.39 22.31
CA ARG A 367 -15.93 -8.08 22.70
C ARG A 367 -17.46 -8.06 22.69
N VAL A 368 -18.11 -8.68 21.70
CA VAL A 368 -19.57 -8.83 21.66
C VAL A 368 -20.07 -9.63 22.85
N ALA A 369 -19.38 -10.73 23.21
CA ALA A 369 -19.77 -11.57 24.37
C ALA A 369 -19.56 -10.82 25.69
N GLU A 370 -18.43 -10.13 25.89
CA GLU A 370 -18.14 -9.33 27.09
C GLU A 370 -19.19 -8.24 27.33
N LEU A 371 -19.67 -7.59 26.27
CA LEU A 371 -20.69 -6.55 26.34
C LEU A 371 -22.13 -7.10 26.28
N GLN A 372 -22.30 -8.44 26.25
CA GLN A 372 -23.60 -9.14 26.18
C GLN A 372 -24.47 -8.65 25.00
N LEU A 373 -23.86 -8.48 23.82
CA LEU A 373 -24.50 -7.94 22.62
C LEU A 373 -24.91 -9.02 21.60
N GLY A 374 -24.96 -10.30 21.98
CA GLY A 374 -25.26 -11.42 21.08
C GLY A 374 -26.57 -11.30 20.31
N ASP A 375 -27.60 -10.68 20.89
CA ASP A 375 -28.88 -10.43 20.23
C ASP A 375 -28.94 -9.08 19.46
N THR A 376 -27.90 -8.26 19.60
CA THR A 376 -27.83 -6.90 19.02
C THR A 376 -26.86 -6.85 17.85
N VAL A 377 -25.68 -7.46 17.97
CA VAL A 377 -24.63 -7.40 16.96
C VAL A 377 -24.55 -8.72 16.19
N ARG A 378 -24.59 -8.65 14.88
CA ARG A 378 -24.48 -9.81 14.00
C ARG A 378 -23.39 -9.58 12.93
N PHE A 379 -22.46 -10.53 12.84
CA PHE A 379 -21.50 -10.62 11.75
C PHE A 379 -22.15 -11.40 10.61
N THR A 380 -22.28 -10.77 9.43
CA THR A 380 -23.00 -11.36 8.30
C THR A 380 -22.09 -12.07 7.30
N GLY A 381 -20.75 -11.80 7.36
CA GLY A 381 -19.88 -12.14 6.27
C GLY A 381 -20.08 -11.22 5.07
N ARG A 382 -19.58 -11.62 3.91
CA ARG A 382 -19.76 -10.87 2.65
C ARG A 382 -21.24 -10.90 2.25
N MET A 383 -21.78 -9.73 1.91
CA MET A 383 -23.12 -9.58 1.34
C MET A 383 -23.06 -8.69 0.09
N ASN A 384 -24.03 -8.84 -0.78
CA ASN A 384 -24.23 -7.95 -1.90
C ASN A 384 -24.71 -6.58 -1.39
N ILE A 385 -24.01 -5.51 -1.76
CA ILE A 385 -24.31 -4.16 -1.30
C ILE A 385 -25.70 -3.71 -1.72
N PHE A 386 -26.14 -4.09 -2.92
CA PHE A 386 -27.47 -3.75 -3.46
C PHE A 386 -28.62 -4.42 -2.69
N GLU A 387 -28.36 -5.55 -2.03
CA GLU A 387 -29.33 -6.27 -1.21
C GLU A 387 -29.38 -5.71 0.20
N ILE A 388 -28.25 -5.27 0.74
CA ILE A 388 -28.17 -4.88 2.16
C ILE A 388 -28.44 -3.38 2.40
N LEU A 389 -28.03 -2.49 1.49
CA LEU A 389 -28.22 -1.05 1.65
C LEU A 389 -29.68 -0.67 1.91
N PRO A 390 -30.69 -1.22 1.21
CA PRO A 390 -32.10 -0.88 1.46
C PRO A 390 -32.57 -1.24 2.88
N PHE A 391 -31.89 -2.14 3.57
CA PHE A 391 -32.27 -2.57 4.94
C PHE A 391 -31.62 -1.73 6.04
N LEU A 392 -30.64 -0.89 5.72
CA LEU A 392 -29.96 -0.06 6.71
C LEU A 392 -30.71 1.25 6.93
N ASP A 393 -30.94 1.62 8.18
CA ASP A 393 -31.45 2.95 8.55
C ASP A 393 -30.32 3.93 8.77
N VAL A 394 -29.21 3.42 9.33
CA VAL A 394 -28.01 4.21 9.62
C VAL A 394 -26.77 3.39 9.23
N MET A 395 -25.82 4.07 8.61
CA MET A 395 -24.50 3.51 8.33
C MET A 395 -23.47 4.11 9.27
N LEU A 396 -22.67 3.25 9.88
CA LEU A 396 -21.54 3.65 10.72
C LEU A 396 -20.22 3.46 9.97
N LEU A 397 -19.31 4.38 10.21
CA LEU A 397 -17.91 4.29 9.80
C LEU A 397 -17.03 4.58 11.01
N THR A 398 -16.37 3.56 11.53
CA THR A 398 -15.51 3.65 12.72
C THR A 398 -14.02 3.60 12.41
N SER A 399 -13.66 3.52 11.14
CA SER A 399 -12.27 3.41 10.70
C SER A 399 -11.37 4.47 11.32
N ILE A 400 -10.17 4.07 11.75
CA ILE A 400 -9.15 4.96 12.30
C ILE A 400 -8.69 5.97 11.26
N SER A 401 -8.58 5.53 10.00
CA SER A 401 -8.19 6.37 8.88
C SER A 401 -8.95 5.96 7.62
N GLU A 402 -9.50 6.94 6.94
CA GLU A 402 -10.14 6.82 5.61
C GLU A 402 -9.88 8.08 4.82
N ALA A 403 -9.75 7.93 3.51
CA ALA A 403 -9.70 9.09 2.63
C ALA A 403 -11.10 9.48 2.16
N GLN A 404 -11.69 8.65 1.28
CA GLN A 404 -13.05 8.82 0.79
C GLN A 404 -13.64 7.43 0.52
N PRO A 405 -14.25 6.82 1.54
CA PRO A 405 -14.74 5.44 1.42
C PRO A 405 -15.95 5.38 0.47
N LEU A 406 -15.85 4.55 -0.56
CA LEU A 406 -16.90 4.36 -1.57
C LEU A 406 -18.24 3.99 -0.94
N VAL A 407 -18.20 3.17 0.09
CA VAL A 407 -19.40 2.68 0.79
C VAL A 407 -20.28 3.81 1.35
N LEU A 408 -19.70 4.96 1.74
CA LEU A 408 -20.47 6.14 2.15
C LEU A 408 -21.13 6.82 0.96
N LEU A 409 -20.45 6.88 -0.19
CA LEU A 409 -21.03 7.41 -1.42
C LEU A 409 -22.19 6.51 -1.88
N GLU A 410 -22.00 5.20 -1.82
CA GLU A 410 -23.00 4.19 -2.15
C GLU A 410 -24.21 4.27 -1.21
N ALA A 411 -23.99 4.39 0.10
CA ALA A 411 -25.07 4.59 1.07
C ALA A 411 -25.83 5.90 0.86
N GLY A 412 -25.12 6.96 0.46
CA GLY A 412 -25.72 8.27 0.15
C GLY A 412 -26.68 8.26 -1.04
N THR A 413 -26.72 7.18 -1.84
CA THR A 413 -27.72 7.03 -2.92
C THR A 413 -29.09 6.66 -2.38
N GLN A 414 -29.18 6.12 -1.15
CA GLN A 414 -30.43 5.75 -0.52
C GLN A 414 -31.13 7.00 0.04
N ARG A 415 -31.93 7.68 -0.78
CA ARG A 415 -32.74 8.81 -0.32
C ARG A 415 -34.06 8.29 0.26
N ALA A 416 -34.42 8.76 1.44
CA ALA A 416 -35.78 8.62 1.91
C ALA A 416 -36.70 9.44 0.98
N GLU A 417 -37.74 8.82 0.44
CA GLU A 417 -38.80 9.59 -0.26
C GLU A 417 -39.38 10.60 0.73
N GLY A 418 -39.13 11.90 0.48
CA GLY A 418 -39.71 13.01 1.26
C GLY A 418 -38.76 13.77 2.20
N GLY A 419 -37.47 13.47 2.23
CA GLY A 419 -36.49 14.24 3.01
C GLY A 419 -35.79 15.32 2.17
N GLU A 420 -36.11 16.59 2.43
CA GLU A 420 -35.22 17.70 2.07
C GLU A 420 -33.89 17.56 2.87
N THR A 421 -32.77 17.84 2.18
CA THR A 421 -31.40 17.77 2.71
C THR A 421 -31.15 18.66 3.89
#